data_e008f5c3214904d561f28617c6b0ef51
#
_entry.id   e008f5c3214904d561f28617c6b0ef51
#
_cell.length_a   1.000
_cell.length_b   1.000
_cell.length_c   1.000
_cell.angle_alpha   90.00
_cell.angle_beta   90.00
_cell.angle_gamma   90.00
#
_symmetry.space_group_name_H-M   'P 1'
#
loop_
_entity.id
_entity.type
_entity.pdbx_description
1 polymer ?
#
loop_
_entity_poly.entity_id
_entity_poly.type
_entity_poly.pdbx_seq_one_letter_code
_entity_poly.pdbx_strand_id
1 'polypeptide(L)'
;MKKNFICLLCILILGSCADKKSSEGETVDVVLVGGGIMSVTLANMLNELDPDMTMVAYERLDAVGLESSSAWNNAGTGHSALCELNYTPELKDGSIDTHKAVEINESFEISKEFWSYLVGNNKIGPPKTFINPTPHMSFVIGEDNVKYLKKRFLALQKEPLFTGMEFSDDQKQINNWIPLVMNGRDPSQKVAATKIDIGTDVNYGALTNELTSNLVKSGKMKLEVNHEVTNFKRNEDGTWKVYIKDLKNNISKTINAKFVFIGAGGATLPLLEKTHIPEAKGYGGFPVSGEWLVCNNPKIIAQHQAKVYGKASVGSPPMSVPHLDTRVIDGKKELLFGPFAGFSSKFLKNGTWADLPASFNFYNIRPMLEAGLDNVPLTKYLVEQVVLTPEQRLAALQEYFPKAKMEDWDLKIAGQRVQVIKIDNTTQRGILQFGTEVVTASDGSVAALLGASPGASTSVSIMLKVIEKCFKNELKTPKWQEKIKEMIPSYGLKLSDNIPLANKIRKNNSEKLGIVWKEIHAVAPKTETP
;
A
#
# COMPACT_ATOMS: atom_id res chain seq x y z
N MET A 1 3.81 -60.66 63.78
CA MET A 1 3.42 -59.29 64.05
C MET A 1 4.66 -58.43 64.17
N LYS A 2 5.08 -57.73 63.13
CA LYS A 2 6.02 -56.57 63.21
C LYS A 2 5.74 -55.67 62.03
N LYS A 3 5.23 -54.47 62.30
CA LYS A 3 4.98 -53.40 61.33
C LYS A 3 6.32 -52.69 61.03
N ASN A 4 6.72 -52.68 59.77
CA ASN A 4 7.81 -51.84 59.29
C ASN A 4 7.27 -50.54 58.77
N PHE A 5 7.65 -49.44 59.40
CA PHE A 5 7.44 -48.05 58.99
C PHE A 5 8.55 -47.66 58.03
N ILE A 6 8.25 -47.41 56.77
CA ILE A 6 9.22 -46.84 55.83
C ILE A 6 9.03 -45.34 55.83
N CYS A 7 10.06 -44.65 56.35
CA CYS A 7 10.16 -43.19 56.34
C CYS A 7 10.67 -42.74 54.97
N LEU A 8 9.82 -42.08 54.18
CA LEU A 8 10.19 -41.52 52.86
C LEU A 8 10.78 -40.11 53.09
N LEU A 9 12.10 -40.00 52.93
CA LEU A 9 12.83 -38.75 53.07
C LEU A 9 12.69 -37.93 51.78
N CYS A 10 11.83 -36.91 51.77
CA CYS A 10 11.76 -35.93 50.66
C CYS A 10 12.94 -34.98 50.73
N ILE A 11 13.92 -35.14 49.85
CA ILE A 11 15.01 -34.19 49.63
C ILE A 11 14.45 -33.07 48.74
N LEU A 12 14.17 -31.91 49.36
CA LEU A 12 13.90 -30.65 48.65
C LEU A 12 15.19 -30.11 48.06
N ILE A 13 15.43 -30.35 46.76
CA ILE A 13 16.46 -29.64 46.01
C ILE A 13 15.94 -28.25 45.71
N LEU A 14 16.33 -27.27 46.53
CA LEU A 14 16.23 -25.85 46.24
C LEU A 14 17.21 -25.53 45.10
N GLY A 15 16.73 -25.69 43.85
CA GLY A 15 17.42 -25.15 42.69
C GLY A 15 17.35 -23.62 42.76
N SER A 16 18.44 -23.01 43.19
CA SER A 16 18.65 -21.57 43.06
C SER A 16 18.64 -21.24 41.56
N CYS A 17 17.52 -20.77 41.04
CA CYS A 17 17.47 -20.03 39.80
C CYS A 17 18.24 -18.72 40.02
N ALA A 18 19.52 -18.72 39.72
CA ALA A 18 20.27 -17.49 39.51
C ALA A 18 19.57 -16.79 38.33
N ASP A 19 18.76 -15.76 38.64
CA ASP A 19 18.34 -14.79 37.65
C ASP A 19 19.59 -14.28 36.95
N LYS A 20 19.83 -14.77 35.72
CA LYS A 20 20.72 -14.09 34.79
C LYS A 20 20.16 -12.69 34.65
N LYS A 21 20.81 -11.70 35.29
CA LYS A 21 20.61 -10.29 34.99
C LYS A 21 20.64 -10.20 33.47
N SER A 22 19.49 -10.00 32.85
CA SER A 22 19.39 -9.61 31.46
C SER A 22 20.22 -8.32 31.37
N SER A 23 21.30 -8.33 30.58
CA SER A 23 22.01 -7.11 30.23
C SER A 23 20.94 -6.07 29.88
N GLU A 24 21.00 -4.88 30.46
CA GLU A 24 20.18 -3.74 30.01
C GLU A 24 20.37 -3.67 28.51
N GLY A 25 19.27 -3.90 27.75
CA GLY A 25 19.33 -4.00 26.31
C GLY A 25 19.82 -2.67 25.74
N GLU A 26 20.66 -2.75 24.73
CA GLU A 26 21.06 -1.58 23.92
C GLU A 26 19.84 -0.72 23.60
N THR A 27 19.95 0.61 23.75
CA THR A 27 18.90 1.55 23.40
C THR A 27 19.21 2.19 22.05
N VAL A 28 18.26 2.08 21.12
CA VAL A 28 18.33 2.73 19.80
C VAL A 28 17.27 3.83 19.69
N ASP A 29 17.47 4.75 18.75
CA ASP A 29 16.50 5.82 18.52
C ASP A 29 15.23 5.26 17.88
N VAL A 30 15.35 4.38 16.89
CA VAL A 30 14.21 3.88 16.10
C VAL A 30 14.27 2.36 15.93
N VAL A 31 13.16 1.69 16.26
CA VAL A 31 12.90 0.31 15.83
C VAL A 31 11.81 0.30 14.78
N LEU A 32 12.10 -0.35 13.64
CA LEU A 32 11.16 -0.57 12.55
C LEU A 32 10.72 -2.04 12.57
N VAL A 33 9.42 -2.27 12.66
CA VAL A 33 8.84 -3.62 12.68
C VAL A 33 8.25 -3.94 11.30
N GLY A 34 8.89 -4.86 10.59
CA GLY A 34 8.60 -5.21 9.20
C GLY A 34 9.46 -4.43 8.20
N GLY A 35 10.02 -5.14 7.21
CA GLY A 35 10.88 -4.62 6.14
C GLY A 35 10.10 -4.26 4.86
N GLY A 36 8.88 -3.74 4.99
CA GLY A 36 8.07 -3.28 3.86
C GLY A 36 8.36 -1.86 3.42
N ILE A 37 7.81 -1.45 2.26
CA ILE A 37 8.03 -0.13 1.65
C ILE A 37 7.80 1.04 2.63
N MET A 38 6.83 0.93 3.54
CA MET A 38 6.53 1.98 4.52
C MET A 38 7.66 2.18 5.51
N SER A 39 8.12 1.09 6.13
CA SER A 39 9.22 1.14 7.11
C SER A 39 10.51 1.68 6.51
N VAL A 40 10.88 1.20 5.30
CA VAL A 40 12.13 1.64 4.67
C VAL A 40 12.03 3.06 4.09
N THR A 41 10.81 3.50 3.69
CA THR A 41 10.58 4.91 3.31
C THR A 41 10.77 5.82 4.54
N LEU A 42 10.15 5.49 5.68
CA LEU A 42 10.31 6.24 6.92
C LEU A 42 11.79 6.30 7.35
N ALA A 43 12.48 5.16 7.33
CA ALA A 43 13.89 5.08 7.69
C ALA A 43 14.78 5.97 6.81
N ASN A 44 14.57 5.98 5.49
CA ASN A 44 15.31 6.86 4.59
C ASN A 44 15.02 8.35 4.87
N MET A 45 13.75 8.72 5.13
CA MET A 45 13.39 10.09 5.47
C MET A 45 14.04 10.52 6.80
N LEU A 46 13.98 9.68 7.84
CA LEU A 46 14.60 9.98 9.13
C LEU A 46 16.13 10.09 9.01
N ASN A 47 16.78 9.22 8.25
CA ASN A 47 18.21 9.32 7.98
C ASN A 47 18.62 10.62 7.26
N GLU A 48 17.78 11.12 6.36
CA GLU A 48 18.03 12.42 5.70
C GLU A 48 17.85 13.60 6.67
N LEU A 49 16.87 13.51 7.56
CA LEU A 49 16.56 14.53 8.55
C LEU A 49 17.57 14.56 9.70
N ASP A 50 17.97 13.42 10.17
CA ASP A 50 18.95 13.25 11.23
C ASP A 50 19.85 12.00 10.99
N PRO A 51 21.01 12.19 10.32
CA PRO A 51 21.90 11.09 9.98
C PRO A 51 22.57 10.38 11.18
N ASP A 52 22.43 10.94 12.37
CA ASP A 52 23.02 10.37 13.59
C ASP A 52 22.05 9.45 14.34
N MET A 53 20.79 9.35 13.88
CA MET A 53 19.82 8.41 14.46
C MET A 53 20.27 6.96 14.28
N THR A 54 20.22 6.22 15.38
CA THR A 54 20.46 4.78 15.38
C THR A 54 19.17 4.04 15.06
N MET A 55 19.19 3.20 13.99
CA MET A 55 17.99 2.51 13.50
C MET A 55 18.21 1.01 13.37
N VAL A 56 17.22 0.22 13.81
CA VAL A 56 17.19 -1.23 13.59
C VAL A 56 15.84 -1.64 12.99
N ALA A 57 15.90 -2.42 11.92
CA ALA A 57 14.72 -3.03 11.30
C ALA A 57 14.68 -4.54 11.55
N TYR A 58 13.55 -5.05 12.00
CA TYR A 58 13.28 -6.48 12.18
C TYR A 58 12.29 -6.96 11.14
N GLU A 59 12.69 -7.94 10.34
CA GLU A 59 11.86 -8.61 9.34
C GLU A 59 11.70 -10.09 9.67
N ARG A 60 10.47 -10.57 9.70
CA ARG A 60 10.13 -11.95 10.04
C ARG A 60 10.58 -12.95 8.95
N LEU A 61 10.52 -12.53 7.69
CA LEU A 61 10.92 -13.35 6.55
C LEU A 61 12.44 -13.27 6.33
N ASP A 62 12.94 -14.03 5.39
CA ASP A 62 14.37 -14.13 5.06
C ASP A 62 14.90 -12.97 4.21
N ALA A 63 13.98 -12.10 3.69
CA ALA A 63 14.31 -10.88 2.98
C ALA A 63 13.21 -9.82 3.16
N VAL A 64 13.53 -8.56 2.86
CA VAL A 64 12.59 -7.44 2.87
C VAL A 64 11.66 -7.47 1.66
N GLY A 65 10.50 -6.87 1.80
CA GLY A 65 9.57 -6.63 0.67
C GLY A 65 8.86 -7.87 0.14
N LEU A 66 8.84 -9.00 0.85
CA LEU A 66 8.27 -10.27 0.38
C LEU A 66 6.75 -10.40 0.58
N GLU A 67 6.13 -9.57 1.42
CA GLU A 67 4.68 -9.52 1.60
C GLU A 67 4.03 -8.50 0.66
N SER A 68 3.25 -7.55 1.15
CA SER A 68 2.48 -6.60 0.32
C SER A 68 3.34 -5.77 -0.65
N SER A 69 4.62 -5.53 -0.35
CA SER A 69 5.54 -4.80 -1.22
C SER A 69 6.07 -5.63 -2.40
N SER A 70 6.01 -6.96 -2.34
CA SER A 70 6.47 -7.83 -3.44
C SER A 70 5.78 -7.45 -4.77
N ALA A 71 6.55 -7.49 -5.86
CA ALA A 71 6.08 -7.12 -7.19
C ALA A 71 4.81 -7.86 -7.63
N TRP A 72 4.64 -9.12 -7.20
CA TRP A 72 3.50 -9.97 -7.54
C TRP A 72 2.36 -9.91 -6.54
N ASN A 73 2.53 -9.25 -5.40
CA ASN A 73 1.51 -9.13 -4.38
C ASN A 73 0.67 -7.85 -4.51
N ASN A 74 0.95 -7.03 -5.53
CA ASN A 74 0.22 -5.80 -5.85
C ASN A 74 0.23 -5.55 -7.37
N ALA A 75 -0.61 -4.61 -7.83
CA ALA A 75 -0.72 -4.26 -9.24
C ALA A 75 0.44 -3.38 -9.76
N GLY A 76 1.30 -2.89 -8.89
CA GLY A 76 2.39 -1.99 -9.27
C GLY A 76 1.95 -0.67 -9.91
N THR A 77 0.74 -0.25 -9.67
CA THR A 77 0.25 1.02 -10.22
C THR A 77 0.82 2.19 -9.45
N GLY A 78 1.42 3.13 -10.17
CA GLY A 78 1.72 4.45 -9.63
C GLY A 78 0.43 5.24 -9.50
N HIS A 79 -0.31 4.99 -8.40
CA HIS A 79 -1.65 5.55 -8.20
C HIS A 79 -1.63 7.07 -8.19
N SER A 80 -2.07 7.66 -9.30
CA SER A 80 -2.22 9.10 -9.51
C SER A 80 -3.68 9.45 -9.84
N ALA A 81 -4.61 8.54 -9.57
CA ALA A 81 -6.04 8.66 -9.91
C ALA A 81 -6.31 8.88 -11.41
N LEU A 82 -5.39 8.46 -12.27
CA LEU A 82 -5.49 8.68 -13.72
C LEU A 82 -6.48 7.71 -14.36
N CYS A 83 -6.50 6.45 -13.92
CA CYS A 83 -7.34 5.37 -14.47
C CYS A 83 -8.37 4.83 -13.49
N GLU A 84 -8.21 5.05 -12.19
CA GLU A 84 -9.09 4.47 -11.15
C GLU A 84 -10.39 5.28 -11.03
N LEU A 85 -11.51 4.65 -11.36
CA LEU A 85 -12.82 5.30 -11.42
C LEU A 85 -13.45 5.54 -10.05
N ASN A 86 -13.05 4.78 -9.04
CA ASN A 86 -13.58 4.88 -7.68
C ASN A 86 -13.15 6.15 -6.92
N TYR A 87 -12.18 6.90 -7.43
CA TYR A 87 -11.77 8.20 -6.86
C TYR A 87 -12.58 9.39 -7.40
N THR A 88 -13.53 9.14 -8.29
CA THR A 88 -14.34 10.16 -8.93
C THR A 88 -15.81 9.76 -8.94
N PRO A 89 -16.46 9.64 -7.76
CA PRO A 89 -17.86 9.24 -7.69
C PRO A 89 -18.78 10.30 -8.33
N GLU A 90 -19.87 9.82 -8.95
CA GLU A 90 -20.95 10.69 -9.39
C GLU A 90 -21.85 11.01 -8.19
N LEU A 91 -22.07 12.30 -7.95
CA LEU A 91 -22.91 12.81 -6.87
C LEU A 91 -24.39 12.75 -7.25
N LYS A 92 -25.28 12.98 -6.27
CA LYS A 92 -26.73 12.92 -6.48
C LYS A 92 -27.25 13.94 -7.50
N ASP A 93 -26.56 15.06 -7.68
CA ASP A 93 -26.85 16.09 -8.67
C ASP A 93 -26.32 15.78 -10.07
N GLY A 94 -25.64 14.63 -10.23
CA GLY A 94 -25.05 14.18 -11.48
C GLY A 94 -23.68 14.77 -11.80
N SER A 95 -23.10 15.59 -10.91
CA SER A 95 -21.72 16.08 -11.01
C SER A 95 -20.73 15.01 -10.59
N ILE A 96 -19.46 15.17 -10.95
CA ILE A 96 -18.37 14.27 -10.56
C ILE A 96 -17.53 14.95 -9.46
N ASP A 97 -17.37 14.29 -8.33
CA ASP A 97 -16.44 14.71 -7.29
C ASP A 97 -15.01 14.35 -7.65
N THR A 98 -14.13 15.34 -7.80
CA THR A 98 -12.71 15.18 -8.17
C THR A 98 -11.74 15.30 -6.99
N HIS A 99 -12.20 15.72 -5.81
CA HIS A 99 -11.34 16.02 -4.66
C HIS A 99 -10.40 14.87 -4.30
N LYS A 100 -10.95 13.65 -4.22
CA LYS A 100 -10.14 12.47 -3.87
C LYS A 100 -9.11 12.13 -4.95
N ALA A 101 -9.45 12.35 -6.21
CA ALA A 101 -8.53 12.12 -7.32
C ALA A 101 -7.35 13.11 -7.29
N VAL A 102 -7.61 14.38 -7.02
CA VAL A 102 -6.57 15.41 -6.86
C VAL A 102 -5.65 15.07 -5.67
N GLU A 103 -6.22 14.76 -4.49
CA GLU A 103 -5.45 14.37 -3.30
C GLU A 103 -4.50 13.20 -3.55
N ILE A 104 -4.99 12.14 -4.22
CA ILE A 104 -4.17 10.97 -4.54
C ILE A 104 -3.07 11.32 -5.56
N ASN A 105 -3.38 12.16 -6.55
CA ASN A 105 -2.40 12.62 -7.53
C ASN A 105 -1.26 13.38 -6.83
N GLU A 106 -1.58 14.37 -6.00
CA GLU A 106 -0.59 15.13 -5.22
C GLU A 106 0.25 14.23 -4.31
N SER A 107 -0.40 13.26 -3.64
CA SER A 107 0.31 12.32 -2.76
C SER A 107 1.32 11.45 -3.51
N PHE A 108 1.06 11.11 -4.77
CA PHE A 108 2.02 10.37 -5.60
C PHE A 108 3.11 11.29 -6.17
N GLU A 109 2.81 12.57 -6.48
CA GLU A 109 3.83 13.55 -6.85
C GLU A 109 4.86 13.70 -5.71
N ILE A 110 4.43 13.81 -4.45
CA ILE A 110 5.30 13.81 -3.27
C ILE A 110 6.21 12.57 -3.23
N SER A 111 5.69 11.40 -3.56
CA SER A 111 6.51 10.19 -3.61
C SER A 111 7.58 10.26 -4.72
N LYS A 112 7.22 10.76 -5.90
CA LYS A 112 8.16 10.95 -7.00
C LYS A 112 9.22 12.01 -6.68
N GLU A 113 8.89 13.07 -5.97
CA GLU A 113 9.85 14.09 -5.51
C GLU A 113 10.93 13.44 -4.62
N PHE A 114 10.52 12.68 -3.61
CA PHE A 114 11.46 12.00 -2.72
C PHE A 114 12.33 10.96 -3.44
N TRP A 115 11.74 10.15 -4.31
CA TRP A 115 12.52 9.18 -5.10
C TRP A 115 13.48 9.89 -6.06
N SER A 116 13.07 11.00 -6.68
CA SER A 116 13.93 11.84 -7.53
C SER A 116 15.10 12.44 -6.75
N TYR A 117 14.86 12.88 -5.52
CA TYR A 117 15.88 13.34 -4.61
C TYR A 117 16.91 12.24 -4.31
N LEU A 118 16.46 11.03 -3.97
CA LEU A 118 17.36 9.90 -3.67
C LEU A 118 18.16 9.46 -4.90
N VAL A 119 17.53 9.35 -6.06
CA VAL A 119 18.22 9.03 -7.34
C VAL A 119 19.22 10.11 -7.70
N GLY A 120 18.82 11.39 -7.60
CA GLY A 120 19.69 12.54 -7.92
C GLY A 120 20.91 12.66 -7.04
N ASN A 121 20.85 12.12 -5.82
CA ASN A 121 21.96 12.06 -4.85
C ASN A 121 22.68 10.70 -4.85
N ASN A 122 22.45 9.83 -5.84
CA ASN A 122 23.05 8.50 -5.96
C ASN A 122 22.84 7.59 -4.72
N LYS A 123 21.71 7.78 -4.02
CA LYS A 123 21.39 6.99 -2.81
C LYS A 123 20.67 5.69 -3.14
N ILE A 124 19.90 5.69 -4.23
CA ILE A 124 19.26 4.48 -4.76
C ILE A 124 19.63 4.30 -6.23
N GLY A 125 19.51 3.06 -6.71
CA GLY A 125 19.94 2.64 -8.02
C GLY A 125 19.15 3.20 -9.20
N PRO A 126 19.41 2.69 -10.43
CA PRO A 126 18.78 3.22 -11.64
C PRO A 126 17.24 3.16 -11.55
N PRO A 127 16.52 4.24 -11.86
CA PRO A 127 15.07 4.28 -11.67
C PRO A 127 14.31 3.21 -12.48
N LYS A 128 14.83 2.78 -13.63
CA LYS A 128 14.23 1.71 -14.46
C LYS A 128 14.08 0.37 -13.74
N THR A 129 14.78 0.14 -12.64
CA THR A 129 14.62 -1.07 -11.82
C THR A 129 13.30 -1.09 -11.07
N PHE A 130 12.77 0.08 -10.73
CA PHE A 130 11.57 0.18 -9.89
C PHE A 130 10.42 1.02 -10.46
N ILE A 131 10.67 1.98 -11.40
CA ILE A 131 9.60 2.80 -11.99
C ILE A 131 9.78 2.88 -13.50
N ASN A 132 8.68 2.63 -14.24
CA ASN A 132 8.69 2.62 -15.69
C ASN A 132 7.47 3.37 -16.24
N PRO A 133 7.64 4.18 -17.31
CA PRO A 133 6.51 4.85 -17.96
C PRO A 133 5.56 3.80 -18.52
N THR A 134 4.29 3.94 -18.19
CA THR A 134 3.22 3.05 -18.64
C THR A 134 1.93 3.87 -18.70
N PRO A 135 1.34 4.09 -19.87
CA PRO A 135 0.09 4.84 -19.99
C PRO A 135 -1.00 4.27 -19.09
N HIS A 136 -1.77 5.15 -18.45
CA HIS A 136 -2.93 4.78 -17.67
C HIS A 136 -4.21 5.04 -18.47
N MET A 137 -5.11 4.09 -18.45
CA MET A 137 -6.36 4.14 -19.20
C MET A 137 -7.52 3.67 -18.33
N SER A 138 -8.67 4.31 -18.49
CA SER A 138 -9.94 3.73 -18.04
C SER A 138 -10.67 3.18 -19.26
N PHE A 139 -11.28 2.02 -19.14
CA PHE A 139 -12.09 1.41 -20.20
C PHE A 139 -13.42 0.95 -19.62
N VAL A 140 -14.51 1.31 -20.28
CA VAL A 140 -15.85 0.97 -19.82
C VAL A 140 -16.71 0.43 -20.96
N ILE A 141 -17.70 -0.39 -20.59
CA ILE A 141 -18.64 -1.04 -21.47
C ILE A 141 -20.06 -0.66 -21.02
N GLY A 142 -20.95 -0.42 -21.99
CA GLY A 142 -22.36 -0.08 -21.76
C GLY A 142 -22.61 1.42 -21.70
N GLU A 143 -23.81 1.81 -22.14
CA GLU A 143 -24.18 3.22 -22.42
C GLU A 143 -24.05 4.12 -21.18
N ASP A 144 -24.52 3.66 -20.02
CA ASP A 144 -24.46 4.45 -18.79
C ASP A 144 -23.02 4.65 -18.29
N ASN A 145 -22.18 3.63 -18.46
CA ASN A 145 -20.77 3.72 -18.12
C ASN A 145 -20.03 4.65 -19.09
N VAL A 146 -20.39 4.66 -20.38
CA VAL A 146 -19.85 5.62 -21.36
C VAL A 146 -20.22 7.05 -20.97
N LYS A 147 -21.48 7.30 -20.61
CA LYS A 147 -21.95 8.61 -20.12
C LYS A 147 -21.17 9.06 -18.87
N TYR A 148 -21.02 8.15 -17.89
CA TYR A 148 -20.24 8.42 -16.69
C TYR A 148 -18.78 8.75 -17.00
N LEU A 149 -18.10 7.95 -17.85
CA LEU A 149 -16.68 8.17 -18.18
C LEU A 149 -16.48 9.51 -18.90
N LYS A 150 -17.42 9.92 -19.75
CA LYS A 150 -17.41 11.25 -20.40
C LYS A 150 -17.56 12.38 -19.40
N LYS A 151 -18.50 12.28 -18.45
CA LYS A 151 -18.65 13.26 -17.36
C LYS A 151 -17.37 13.36 -16.52
N ARG A 152 -16.78 12.21 -16.14
CA ARG A 152 -15.51 12.15 -15.43
C ARG A 152 -14.38 12.86 -16.17
N PHE A 153 -14.23 12.56 -17.45
CA PHE A 153 -13.25 13.21 -18.30
C PHE A 153 -13.39 14.73 -18.30
N LEU A 154 -14.61 15.24 -18.53
CA LEU A 154 -14.90 16.67 -18.54
C LEU A 154 -14.68 17.34 -17.17
N ALA A 155 -14.90 16.63 -16.07
CA ALA A 155 -14.60 17.12 -14.74
C ALA A 155 -13.07 17.20 -14.50
N LEU A 156 -12.34 16.12 -14.82
CA LEU A 156 -10.88 16.06 -14.64
C LEU A 156 -10.11 17.00 -15.60
N GLN A 157 -10.66 17.36 -16.75
CA GLN A 157 -10.06 18.39 -17.61
C GLN A 157 -9.98 19.78 -16.95
N LYS A 158 -10.77 20.03 -15.89
CA LYS A 158 -10.72 21.27 -15.12
C LYS A 158 -9.64 21.25 -14.03
N GLU A 159 -9.08 20.09 -13.78
CA GLU A 159 -8.05 19.86 -12.78
C GLU A 159 -6.66 19.90 -13.44
N PRO A 160 -5.79 20.87 -13.10
CA PRO A 160 -4.51 21.06 -13.80
C PRO A 160 -3.65 19.79 -13.84
N LEU A 161 -3.65 19.01 -12.76
CA LEU A 161 -2.81 17.81 -12.64
C LEU A 161 -3.19 16.67 -13.60
N PHE A 162 -4.38 16.74 -14.25
CA PHE A 162 -4.87 15.77 -15.22
C PHE A 162 -4.72 16.25 -16.68
N THR A 163 -3.96 17.34 -16.90
CA THR A 163 -3.65 17.85 -18.23
C THR A 163 -3.08 16.77 -19.14
N GLY A 164 -3.60 16.69 -20.37
CA GLY A 164 -3.17 15.71 -21.37
C GLY A 164 -3.95 14.40 -21.35
N MET A 165 -5.00 14.28 -20.53
CA MET A 165 -5.94 13.17 -20.64
C MET A 165 -6.77 13.28 -21.92
N GLU A 166 -6.93 12.17 -22.60
CA GLU A 166 -7.73 12.03 -23.82
C GLU A 166 -8.95 11.16 -23.53
N PHE A 167 -10.03 11.37 -24.28
CA PHE A 167 -11.26 10.55 -24.24
C PHE A 167 -11.65 10.12 -25.65
N SER A 168 -12.09 8.88 -25.79
CA SER A 168 -12.71 8.40 -27.03
C SER A 168 -13.85 7.43 -26.72
N ASP A 169 -14.92 7.51 -27.51
CA ASP A 169 -15.99 6.52 -27.66
C ASP A 169 -16.01 5.93 -29.10
N ASP A 170 -15.01 6.28 -29.92
CA ASP A 170 -14.75 5.66 -31.21
C ASP A 170 -13.92 4.38 -31.05
N GLN A 171 -14.51 3.25 -31.43
CA GLN A 171 -13.85 1.94 -31.35
C GLN A 171 -12.54 1.86 -32.15
N LYS A 172 -12.41 2.57 -33.28
CA LYS A 172 -11.18 2.59 -34.08
C LYS A 172 -10.06 3.29 -33.33
N GLN A 173 -10.36 4.44 -32.71
CA GLN A 173 -9.39 5.16 -31.91
C GLN A 173 -8.97 4.35 -30.67
N ILE A 174 -9.92 3.72 -29.98
CA ILE A 174 -9.62 2.88 -28.83
C ILE A 174 -8.77 1.67 -29.25
N ASN A 175 -9.03 1.07 -30.41
CA ASN A 175 -8.22 -0.01 -30.96
C ASN A 175 -6.77 0.41 -31.22
N ASN A 176 -6.53 1.66 -31.66
CA ASN A 176 -5.17 2.19 -31.83
C ASN A 176 -4.45 2.32 -30.48
N TRP A 177 -5.17 2.59 -29.39
CA TRP A 177 -4.59 2.71 -28.06
C TRP A 177 -4.34 1.36 -27.39
N ILE A 178 -5.32 0.44 -27.47
CA ILE A 178 -5.33 -0.86 -26.78
C ILE A 178 -5.87 -1.98 -27.68
N PRO A 179 -5.11 -2.37 -28.71
CA PRO A 179 -5.59 -3.35 -29.71
C PRO A 179 -6.00 -4.67 -29.09
N LEU A 180 -5.33 -5.13 -28.02
CA LEU A 180 -5.66 -6.37 -27.32
C LEU A 180 -7.11 -6.37 -26.77
N VAL A 181 -7.53 -5.23 -26.23
CA VAL A 181 -8.87 -5.06 -25.63
C VAL A 181 -9.97 -4.97 -26.69
N MET A 182 -9.63 -4.44 -27.87
CA MET A 182 -10.62 -4.19 -28.92
C MET A 182 -10.69 -5.31 -29.97
N ASN A 183 -9.63 -6.08 -30.17
CA ASN A 183 -9.58 -7.11 -31.19
C ASN A 183 -10.57 -8.26 -30.92
N GLY A 184 -11.57 -8.41 -31.80
CA GLY A 184 -12.64 -9.38 -31.67
C GLY A 184 -13.84 -8.91 -30.86
N ARG A 185 -13.89 -7.63 -30.46
CA ARG A 185 -15.03 -7.04 -29.77
C ARG A 185 -16.19 -6.81 -30.75
N ASP A 186 -17.40 -7.03 -30.26
CA ASP A 186 -18.61 -6.78 -31.02
C ASP A 186 -18.72 -5.28 -31.40
N PRO A 187 -18.83 -4.95 -32.71
CA PRO A 187 -18.96 -3.56 -33.16
C PRO A 187 -20.21 -2.83 -32.64
N SER A 188 -21.24 -3.55 -32.24
CA SER A 188 -22.47 -2.95 -31.68
C SER A 188 -22.31 -2.54 -30.21
N GLN A 189 -21.28 -3.05 -29.52
CA GLN A 189 -21.05 -2.80 -28.11
C GLN A 189 -20.64 -1.34 -27.87
N LYS A 190 -21.38 -0.65 -27.03
CA LYS A 190 -21.03 0.72 -26.60
C LYS A 190 -19.85 0.67 -25.64
N VAL A 191 -18.74 1.29 -26.00
CA VAL A 191 -17.51 1.38 -25.22
C VAL A 191 -16.97 2.79 -25.21
N ALA A 192 -16.20 3.12 -24.16
CA ALA A 192 -15.39 4.33 -24.13
C ALA A 192 -14.11 4.09 -23.35
N ALA A 193 -13.10 4.90 -23.63
CA ALA A 193 -11.84 4.90 -22.91
C ALA A 193 -11.33 6.33 -22.64
N THR A 194 -10.59 6.47 -21.54
CA THR A 194 -9.68 7.61 -21.34
C THR A 194 -8.24 7.11 -21.38
N LYS A 195 -7.33 7.96 -21.84
CA LYS A 195 -5.89 7.67 -21.91
C LYS A 195 -5.09 8.86 -21.41
N ILE A 196 -4.04 8.58 -20.65
CA ILE A 196 -3.03 9.57 -20.27
C ILE A 196 -1.64 8.93 -20.20
N ASP A 197 -0.65 9.56 -20.84
CA ASP A 197 0.67 8.96 -21.03
C ASP A 197 1.61 9.09 -19.82
N ILE A 198 1.33 9.98 -18.87
CA ILE A 198 2.17 10.23 -17.68
C ILE A 198 2.05 9.15 -16.60
N GLY A 199 1.28 8.10 -16.85
CA GLY A 199 1.14 6.96 -15.95
C GLY A 199 2.42 6.16 -15.79
N THR A 200 2.50 5.38 -14.72
CA THR A 200 3.70 4.58 -14.39
C THR A 200 3.33 3.20 -13.84
N ASP A 201 4.17 2.21 -14.15
CA ASP A 201 4.26 0.95 -13.41
C ASP A 201 5.41 1.04 -12.41
N VAL A 202 5.18 0.59 -11.17
CA VAL A 202 6.16 0.62 -10.08
C VAL A 202 6.38 -0.79 -9.52
N ASN A 203 7.62 -1.26 -9.54
CA ASN A 203 8.04 -2.45 -8.81
C ASN A 203 8.39 -2.06 -7.37
N TYR A 204 7.39 -2.11 -6.47
CA TYR A 204 7.59 -1.73 -5.07
C TYR A 204 8.54 -2.67 -4.32
N GLY A 205 8.67 -3.93 -4.76
CA GLY A 205 9.67 -4.85 -4.22
C GLY A 205 11.09 -4.39 -4.52
N ALA A 206 11.37 -4.03 -5.76
CA ALA A 206 12.66 -3.47 -6.16
C ALA A 206 12.96 -2.16 -5.43
N LEU A 207 11.98 -1.24 -5.37
CA LEU A 207 12.15 0.02 -4.62
C LEU A 207 12.42 -0.22 -3.12
N THR A 208 11.72 -1.18 -2.49
CA THR A 208 11.98 -1.57 -1.09
C THR A 208 13.40 -2.05 -0.90
N ASN A 209 13.91 -2.88 -1.82
CA ASN A 209 15.28 -3.37 -1.78
C ASN A 209 16.32 -2.25 -1.97
N GLU A 210 16.09 -1.32 -2.91
CA GLU A 210 16.97 -0.17 -3.13
C GLU A 210 17.05 0.74 -1.89
N LEU A 211 15.89 1.09 -1.31
CA LEU A 211 15.79 1.90 -0.11
C LEU A 211 16.46 1.22 1.10
N THR A 212 16.30 -0.10 1.25
CA THR A 212 16.95 -0.88 2.30
C THR A 212 18.46 -0.90 2.10
N SER A 213 18.90 -1.19 0.86
CA SER A 213 20.32 -1.26 0.51
C SER A 213 21.06 0.04 0.76
N ASN A 214 20.42 1.18 0.50
CA ASN A 214 20.99 2.50 0.80
C ASN A 214 21.39 2.61 2.26
N LEU A 215 20.49 2.29 3.18
CA LEU A 215 20.70 2.44 4.62
C LEU A 215 21.65 1.37 5.22
N VAL A 216 21.53 0.14 4.75
CA VAL A 216 22.37 -0.97 5.27
C VAL A 216 23.81 -0.82 4.80
N LYS A 217 24.05 -0.55 3.51
CA LYS A 217 25.41 -0.37 2.98
C LYS A 217 26.11 0.86 3.54
N SER A 218 25.37 1.91 3.85
CA SER A 218 25.92 3.13 4.49
C SER A 218 26.07 3.00 6.01
N GLY A 219 25.68 1.85 6.60
CA GLY A 219 25.76 1.63 8.05
C GLY A 219 24.76 2.46 8.86
N LYS A 220 23.71 3.01 8.23
CA LYS A 220 22.72 3.89 8.88
C LYS A 220 21.54 3.12 9.47
N MET A 221 21.36 1.87 9.08
CA MET A 221 20.33 0.99 9.65
C MET A 221 20.86 -0.45 9.73
N LYS A 222 20.70 -1.07 10.87
CA LYS A 222 20.88 -2.51 11.04
C LYS A 222 19.62 -3.23 10.58
N LEU A 223 19.75 -4.22 9.71
CA LEU A 223 18.65 -5.08 9.29
C LEU A 223 18.83 -6.49 9.86
N GLU A 224 17.81 -6.98 10.53
CA GLU A 224 17.74 -8.33 11.08
C GLU A 224 16.56 -9.09 10.43
N VAL A 225 16.87 -9.94 9.45
CA VAL A 225 15.89 -10.83 8.80
C VAL A 225 15.72 -12.13 9.60
N ASN A 226 14.61 -12.86 9.40
CA ASN A 226 14.22 -14.01 10.21
C ASN A 226 14.08 -13.67 11.72
N HIS A 227 13.71 -12.44 12.01
CA HIS A 227 13.49 -11.94 13.36
C HIS A 227 12.07 -11.41 13.51
N GLU A 228 11.31 -12.02 14.37
CA GLU A 228 9.90 -11.66 14.65
C GLU A 228 9.81 -10.82 15.92
N VAL A 229 9.24 -9.62 15.80
CA VAL A 229 8.84 -8.85 16.98
C VAL A 229 7.57 -9.47 17.56
N THR A 230 7.64 -9.87 18.81
CA THR A 230 6.57 -10.66 19.45
C THR A 230 5.76 -9.87 20.49
N ASN A 231 6.37 -8.86 21.12
CA ASN A 231 5.70 -8.07 22.16
C ASN A 231 6.40 -6.72 22.39
N PHE A 232 5.72 -5.84 23.14
CA PHE A 232 6.21 -4.53 23.57
C PHE A 232 5.92 -4.31 25.05
N LYS A 233 6.76 -3.54 25.71
CA LYS A 233 6.53 -3.06 27.08
C LYS A 233 7.06 -1.64 27.21
N ARG A 234 6.25 -0.74 27.76
CA ARG A 234 6.67 0.62 28.09
C ARG A 234 7.57 0.60 29.30
N ASN A 235 8.75 1.20 29.21
CA ASN A 235 9.68 1.38 30.34
C ASN A 235 9.33 2.66 31.11
N GLU A 236 9.82 2.77 32.35
CA GLU A 236 9.62 3.94 33.21
C GLU A 236 10.28 5.21 32.66
N ASP A 237 11.37 5.07 31.92
CA ASP A 237 12.08 6.18 31.25
C ASP A 237 11.39 6.67 29.99
N GLY A 238 10.26 6.07 29.62
CA GLY A 238 9.51 6.43 28.42
C GLY A 238 10.01 5.76 27.13
N THR A 239 10.99 4.87 27.18
CA THR A 239 11.38 4.03 26.04
C THR A 239 10.48 2.79 25.91
N TRP A 240 10.57 2.10 24.78
CA TRP A 240 9.88 0.83 24.54
C TRP A 240 10.89 -0.32 24.62
N LYS A 241 10.63 -1.29 25.48
CA LYS A 241 11.28 -2.60 25.39
C LYS A 241 10.57 -3.43 24.35
N VAL A 242 11.27 -3.75 23.27
CA VAL A 242 10.79 -4.57 22.14
C VAL A 242 11.30 -5.99 22.34
N TYR A 243 10.40 -6.97 22.24
CA TYR A 243 10.74 -8.39 22.39
C TYR A 243 10.85 -9.00 20.99
N ILE A 244 11.97 -9.65 20.71
CA ILE A 244 12.32 -10.19 19.40
C ILE A 244 12.63 -11.68 19.54
N LYS A 245 12.15 -12.49 18.60
CA LYS A 245 12.47 -13.89 18.45
C LYS A 245 13.29 -14.10 17.16
N ASP A 246 14.51 -14.60 17.28
CA ASP A 246 15.28 -15.15 16.18
C ASP A 246 14.65 -16.49 15.78
N LEU A 247 14.07 -16.54 14.58
CA LEU A 247 13.32 -17.71 14.09
C LEU A 247 14.23 -18.84 13.62
N LYS A 248 15.51 -18.53 13.25
CA LYS A 248 16.48 -19.56 12.85
C LYS A 248 17.06 -20.31 14.04
N ASN A 249 17.43 -19.56 15.07
CA ASN A 249 18.10 -20.12 16.22
C ASN A 249 17.16 -20.38 17.40
N ASN A 250 15.88 -19.97 17.28
CA ASN A 250 14.86 -20.03 18.35
C ASN A 250 15.29 -19.33 19.65
N ILE A 251 16.02 -18.20 19.51
CA ILE A 251 16.52 -17.41 20.65
C ILE A 251 15.69 -16.14 20.78
N SER A 252 15.33 -15.80 22.02
CA SER A 252 14.65 -14.53 22.31
C SER A 252 15.66 -13.50 22.82
N LYS A 253 15.49 -12.24 22.34
CA LYS A 253 16.27 -11.08 22.79
C LYS A 253 15.37 -9.87 22.97
N THR A 254 15.89 -8.82 23.59
CA THR A 254 15.20 -7.55 23.73
C THR A 254 16.09 -6.40 23.31
N ILE A 255 15.48 -5.31 22.86
CA ILE A 255 16.13 -4.03 22.59
C ILE A 255 15.24 -2.92 23.15
N ASN A 256 15.85 -1.80 23.57
CA ASN A 256 15.07 -0.61 23.94
C ASN A 256 15.05 0.37 22.75
N ALA A 257 13.94 1.07 22.56
CA ALA A 257 13.74 2.05 21.50
C ALA A 257 13.10 3.32 22.01
N LYS A 258 13.55 4.49 21.55
CA LYS A 258 12.86 5.76 21.83
C LYS A 258 11.58 5.87 21.01
N PHE A 259 11.61 5.41 19.78
CA PHE A 259 10.48 5.38 18.85
C PHE A 259 10.34 4.01 18.20
N VAL A 260 9.08 3.54 18.05
CA VAL A 260 8.77 2.29 17.33
C VAL A 260 7.80 2.57 16.18
N PHE A 261 8.14 2.13 14.98
CA PHE A 261 7.21 2.09 13.86
C PHE A 261 6.76 0.66 13.57
N ILE A 262 5.45 0.40 13.62
CA ILE A 262 4.87 -0.91 13.31
C ILE A 262 4.33 -0.88 11.87
N GLY A 263 5.16 -1.35 10.92
CA GLY A 263 4.89 -1.44 9.48
C GLY A 263 4.82 -2.88 8.99
N ALA A 264 4.19 -3.77 9.78
CA ALA A 264 4.17 -5.21 9.55
C ALA A 264 3.02 -5.69 8.64
N GLY A 265 2.48 -4.81 7.77
CA GLY A 265 1.36 -5.14 6.90
C GLY A 265 0.13 -5.59 7.70
N GLY A 266 -0.49 -6.71 7.33
CA GLY A 266 -1.65 -7.24 8.06
C GLY A 266 -1.36 -7.61 9.52
N ALA A 267 -0.12 -7.96 9.86
CA ALA A 267 0.29 -8.26 11.23
C ALA A 267 0.44 -7.00 12.11
N THR A 268 0.32 -5.81 11.55
CA THR A 268 0.38 -4.56 12.33
C THR A 268 -0.72 -4.49 13.39
N LEU A 269 -1.94 -4.92 13.08
CA LEU A 269 -3.07 -4.85 14.02
C LEU A 269 -2.80 -5.63 15.32
N PRO A 270 -2.49 -6.94 15.32
CA PRO A 270 -2.20 -7.67 16.55
C PRO A 270 -0.94 -7.17 17.27
N LEU A 271 0.02 -6.59 16.57
CA LEU A 271 1.20 -5.99 17.19
C LEU A 271 0.87 -4.64 17.85
N LEU A 272 0.04 -3.82 17.24
CA LEU A 272 -0.44 -2.56 17.80
C LEU A 272 -1.22 -2.81 19.12
N GLU A 273 -2.07 -3.83 19.15
CA GLU A 273 -2.79 -4.22 20.39
C GLU A 273 -1.84 -4.55 21.54
N LYS A 274 -0.70 -5.20 21.26
CA LYS A 274 0.33 -5.53 22.25
C LYS A 274 1.09 -4.33 22.82
N THR A 275 0.96 -3.16 22.21
CA THR A 275 1.51 -1.92 22.79
C THR A 275 0.68 -1.40 23.97
N HIS A 276 -0.58 -1.83 24.06
CA HIS A 276 -1.56 -1.39 25.07
C HIS A 276 -1.79 0.13 25.11
N ILE A 277 -1.46 0.87 24.05
CA ILE A 277 -1.80 2.30 24.00
C ILE A 277 -3.31 2.49 23.90
N PRO A 278 -3.87 3.53 24.53
CA PRO A 278 -5.31 3.80 24.49
C PRO A 278 -5.86 3.93 23.07
N GLU A 279 -5.08 4.51 22.17
CA GLU A 279 -5.42 4.78 20.77
C GLU A 279 -5.56 3.50 19.93
N ALA A 280 -5.06 2.35 20.41
CA ALA A 280 -5.21 1.05 19.73
C ALA A 280 -6.59 0.39 19.94
N LYS A 281 -7.39 0.89 20.88
CA LYS A 281 -8.65 0.25 21.27
C LYS A 281 -9.72 0.37 20.18
N GLY A 282 -10.47 -0.70 19.96
CA GLY A 282 -11.61 -0.73 19.04
C GLY A 282 -11.27 -0.93 17.58
N TYR A 283 -9.98 -1.07 17.23
CA TYR A 283 -9.58 -1.47 15.90
C TYR A 283 -9.75 -2.97 15.68
N GLY A 284 -10.20 -3.33 14.49
CA GLY A 284 -10.32 -4.71 14.00
C GLY A 284 -9.84 -4.81 12.57
N GLY A 285 -9.74 -6.02 12.06
CA GLY A 285 -9.29 -6.30 10.71
C GLY A 285 -10.27 -7.13 9.91
N PHE A 286 -10.53 -6.73 8.68
CA PHE A 286 -11.27 -7.51 7.69
C PHE A 286 -10.31 -7.97 6.59
N PRO A 287 -9.86 -9.26 6.63
CA PRO A 287 -8.85 -9.73 5.70
C PRO A 287 -9.44 -10.05 4.33
N VAL A 288 -8.71 -9.61 3.30
CA VAL A 288 -9.04 -9.83 1.88
C VAL A 288 -7.84 -10.42 1.18
N SER A 289 -8.03 -11.55 0.53
CA SER A 289 -7.05 -12.16 -0.38
C SER A 289 -7.23 -11.63 -1.80
N GLY A 290 -6.31 -11.97 -2.68
CA GLY A 290 -6.45 -11.71 -4.10
C GLY A 290 -5.70 -12.73 -4.94
N GLU A 291 -6.13 -12.88 -6.18
CA GLU A 291 -5.49 -13.70 -7.19
C GLU A 291 -5.39 -12.91 -8.49
N TRP A 292 -4.41 -13.25 -9.32
CA TRP A 292 -4.16 -12.67 -10.62
C TRP A 292 -4.06 -13.75 -11.67
N LEU A 293 -4.57 -13.47 -12.87
CA LEU A 293 -4.13 -14.15 -14.08
C LEU A 293 -2.91 -13.40 -14.64
N VAL A 294 -1.84 -14.11 -14.90
CA VAL A 294 -0.58 -13.56 -15.40
C VAL A 294 -0.23 -14.19 -16.73
N CYS A 295 0.03 -13.36 -17.74
CA CYS A 295 0.49 -13.80 -19.05
C CYS A 295 1.94 -13.37 -19.28
N ASN A 296 2.78 -14.32 -19.66
CA ASN A 296 4.18 -14.12 -20.06
C ASN A 296 4.43 -14.39 -21.55
N ASN A 297 3.37 -14.61 -22.35
CA ASN A 297 3.47 -14.83 -23.78
C ASN A 297 3.84 -13.52 -24.51
N PRO A 298 5.06 -13.42 -25.13
CA PRO A 298 5.54 -12.18 -25.72
C PRO A 298 4.69 -11.67 -26.89
N LYS A 299 3.99 -12.57 -27.61
CA LYS A 299 3.11 -12.19 -28.73
C LYS A 299 1.85 -11.46 -28.24
N ILE A 300 1.36 -11.82 -27.06
CA ILE A 300 0.21 -11.18 -26.42
C ILE A 300 0.66 -9.87 -25.76
N ILE A 301 1.77 -9.90 -25.00
CA ILE A 301 2.33 -8.73 -24.32
C ILE A 301 2.63 -7.59 -25.30
N ALA A 302 3.15 -7.89 -26.49
CA ALA A 302 3.45 -6.88 -27.50
C ALA A 302 2.24 -6.05 -27.94
N GLN A 303 1.02 -6.57 -27.77
CA GLN A 303 -0.23 -5.93 -28.17
C GLN A 303 -0.85 -5.07 -27.04
N HIS A 304 -0.22 -5.03 -25.84
CA HIS A 304 -0.74 -4.28 -24.71
C HIS A 304 0.39 -3.60 -23.94
N GLN A 305 0.35 -2.26 -23.85
CA GLN A 305 1.42 -1.46 -23.27
C GLN A 305 0.87 -0.40 -22.29
N ALA A 306 -0.24 -0.69 -21.63
CA ALA A 306 -0.93 0.24 -20.73
C ALA A 306 -1.41 -0.48 -19.46
N LYS A 307 -1.82 0.31 -18.46
CA LYS A 307 -2.68 -0.15 -17.38
C LYS A 307 -4.11 0.25 -17.70
N VAL A 308 -4.99 -0.73 -17.87
CA VAL A 308 -6.38 -0.51 -18.29
C VAL A 308 -7.34 -0.93 -17.18
N TYR A 309 -7.92 0.05 -16.52
CA TYR A 309 -8.85 -0.12 -15.41
C TYR A 309 -10.30 -0.02 -15.88
N GLY A 310 -11.11 -0.96 -15.44
CA GLY A 310 -12.55 -0.94 -15.65
C GLY A 310 -13.32 -0.23 -14.54
N LYS A 311 -14.62 -0.47 -14.54
CA LYS A 311 -15.52 -0.04 -13.47
C LYS A 311 -15.91 -1.26 -12.64
N ALA A 312 -15.86 -1.14 -11.33
CA ALA A 312 -16.34 -2.19 -10.45
C ALA A 312 -17.82 -2.46 -10.70
N SER A 313 -18.23 -3.72 -10.65
CA SER A 313 -19.65 -4.09 -10.71
C SER A 313 -20.41 -3.47 -9.54
N VAL A 314 -21.69 -3.19 -9.74
CA VAL A 314 -22.54 -2.64 -8.67
C VAL A 314 -22.53 -3.57 -7.46
N GLY A 315 -22.21 -3.03 -6.28
CA GLY A 315 -22.09 -3.79 -5.03
C GLY A 315 -20.72 -4.45 -4.77
N SER A 316 -19.79 -4.38 -5.73
CA SER A 316 -18.41 -4.86 -5.53
C SER A 316 -17.58 -3.85 -4.74
N PRO A 317 -16.63 -4.32 -3.91
CA PRO A 317 -15.75 -3.42 -3.19
C PRO A 317 -14.79 -2.68 -4.15
N PRO A 318 -14.36 -1.46 -3.81
CA PRO A 318 -13.45 -0.67 -4.66
C PRO A 318 -12.16 -1.38 -5.05
N MET A 319 -11.72 -2.36 -4.26
CA MET A 319 -10.51 -3.14 -4.49
C MET A 319 -10.67 -4.27 -5.51
N SER A 320 -11.88 -4.56 -5.95
CA SER A 320 -12.18 -5.62 -6.94
C SER A 320 -12.41 -5.05 -8.35
N VAL A 321 -11.98 -3.80 -8.59
CA VAL A 321 -12.02 -3.22 -9.93
C VAL A 321 -11.19 -4.08 -10.87
N PRO A 322 -11.79 -4.69 -11.90
CA PRO A 322 -11.01 -5.48 -12.85
C PRO A 322 -10.12 -4.56 -13.70
N HIS A 323 -8.88 -4.98 -13.90
CA HIS A 323 -7.95 -4.27 -14.77
C HIS A 323 -7.00 -5.23 -15.49
N LEU A 324 -6.58 -4.83 -16.68
CA LEU A 324 -5.59 -5.52 -17.50
C LEU A 324 -4.35 -4.63 -17.60
N ASP A 325 -3.27 -5.04 -16.97
CA ASP A 325 -2.11 -4.20 -16.77
C ASP A 325 -0.84 -4.76 -17.40
N THR A 326 -0.09 -3.91 -18.07
CA THR A 326 1.33 -4.15 -18.31
C THR A 326 2.09 -3.95 -17.00
N ARG A 327 2.90 -4.94 -16.62
CA ARG A 327 3.84 -4.90 -15.52
C ARG A 327 5.27 -4.95 -16.06
N VAL A 328 6.18 -4.23 -15.39
CA VAL A 328 7.63 -4.32 -15.64
C VAL A 328 8.32 -4.80 -14.36
N ILE A 329 8.71 -6.07 -14.36
CA ILE A 329 9.31 -6.70 -13.19
C ILE A 329 10.67 -7.26 -13.60
N ASP A 330 11.73 -6.82 -12.93
CA ASP A 330 13.12 -7.23 -13.22
C ASP A 330 13.51 -7.07 -14.70
N GLY A 331 13.03 -5.97 -15.31
CA GLY A 331 13.27 -5.64 -16.72
C GLY A 331 12.42 -6.43 -17.73
N LYS A 332 11.55 -7.34 -17.27
CA LYS A 332 10.65 -8.12 -18.12
C LYS A 332 9.26 -7.54 -18.10
N LYS A 333 8.61 -7.52 -19.28
CA LYS A 333 7.19 -7.17 -19.38
C LYS A 333 6.33 -8.42 -19.27
N GLU A 334 5.27 -8.31 -18.50
CA GLU A 334 4.23 -9.32 -18.34
C GLU A 334 2.86 -8.64 -18.29
N LEU A 335 1.77 -9.38 -18.55
CA LEU A 335 0.42 -8.87 -18.33
C LEU A 335 -0.17 -9.45 -17.07
N LEU A 336 -0.92 -8.64 -16.37
CA LEU A 336 -1.64 -8.99 -15.16
C LEU A 336 -3.13 -8.68 -15.35
N PHE A 337 -4.01 -9.63 -15.07
CA PHE A 337 -5.46 -9.41 -15.06
C PHE A 337 -6.08 -9.79 -13.72
N GLY A 338 -6.98 -8.97 -13.23
CA GLY A 338 -7.71 -9.13 -11.98
C GLY A 338 -7.90 -7.80 -11.27
N PRO A 339 -7.93 -7.77 -9.93
CA PRO A 339 -7.82 -8.90 -9.01
C PRO A 339 -9.11 -9.72 -8.90
N PHE A 340 -8.96 -11.00 -8.67
CA PHE A 340 -10.02 -11.84 -8.13
C PHE A 340 -9.90 -11.76 -6.60
N ALA A 341 -10.64 -10.84 -6.00
CA ALA A 341 -10.55 -10.57 -4.57
C ALA A 341 -11.38 -11.59 -3.78
N GLY A 342 -10.77 -12.31 -2.86
CA GLY A 342 -11.41 -13.34 -2.06
C GLY A 342 -11.33 -13.08 -0.56
N PHE A 343 -12.11 -13.82 0.22
CA PHE A 343 -12.01 -13.85 1.66
C PHE A 343 -10.85 -14.76 2.11
N SER A 344 -10.14 -14.35 3.15
CA SER A 344 -9.14 -15.18 3.82
C SER A 344 -9.12 -14.84 5.30
N SER A 345 -8.89 -15.81 6.19
CA SER A 345 -8.65 -15.52 7.60
C SER A 345 -7.17 -15.21 7.91
N LYS A 346 -6.28 -15.35 6.94
CA LYS A 346 -4.87 -14.96 7.06
C LYS A 346 -4.72 -13.45 6.92
N PHE A 347 -3.90 -12.82 7.74
CA PHE A 347 -3.56 -11.40 7.65
C PHE A 347 -2.37 -11.12 6.72
N LEU A 348 -1.52 -12.11 6.53
CA LEU A 348 -0.37 -12.09 5.63
C LEU A 348 -0.40 -13.31 4.70
N LYS A 349 0.22 -13.23 3.52
CA LYS A 349 0.38 -14.36 2.61
C LYS A 349 1.11 -15.52 3.32
N ASN A 350 2.15 -15.19 4.09
CA ASN A 350 2.89 -16.11 4.96
C ASN A 350 2.34 -16.14 6.40
N GLY A 351 1.07 -15.76 6.61
CA GLY A 351 0.36 -15.83 7.88
C GLY A 351 -0.31 -17.19 8.10
N THR A 352 -1.12 -17.26 9.15
CA THR A 352 -1.85 -18.46 9.56
C THR A 352 -3.36 -18.27 9.48
N TRP A 353 -4.11 -19.35 9.35
CA TRP A 353 -5.58 -19.32 9.37
C TRP A 353 -6.15 -18.88 10.74
N ALA A 354 -5.30 -18.86 11.77
CA ALA A 354 -5.65 -18.39 13.09
C ALA A 354 -5.55 -16.85 13.26
N ASP A 355 -4.99 -16.13 12.28
CA ASP A 355 -4.72 -14.69 12.42
C ASP A 355 -6.00 -13.89 12.72
N LEU A 356 -7.08 -14.10 11.96
CA LEU A 356 -8.35 -13.43 12.20
C LEU A 356 -9.00 -13.86 13.53
N PRO A 357 -9.21 -15.17 13.84
CA PRO A 357 -9.76 -15.58 15.14
C PRO A 357 -8.95 -15.08 16.33
N ALA A 358 -7.62 -15.10 16.25
CA ALA A 358 -6.74 -14.65 17.31
C ALA A 358 -6.74 -13.11 17.50
N SER A 359 -7.22 -12.35 16.53
CA SER A 359 -7.33 -10.89 16.62
C SER A 359 -8.57 -10.40 17.37
N PHE A 360 -9.53 -11.29 17.70
CA PHE A 360 -10.71 -10.90 18.48
C PHE A 360 -10.33 -10.64 19.93
N ASN A 361 -10.79 -9.51 20.45
CA ASN A 361 -10.63 -9.15 21.85
C ASN A 361 -11.87 -8.38 22.36
N PHE A 362 -11.91 -8.10 23.66
CA PHE A 362 -13.05 -7.43 24.29
C PHE A 362 -13.36 -6.05 23.68
N TYR A 363 -12.37 -5.33 23.20
CA TYR A 363 -12.54 -3.97 22.68
C TYR A 363 -12.99 -3.93 21.23
N ASN A 364 -12.68 -4.97 20.43
CA ASN A 364 -12.97 -4.97 19.00
C ASN A 364 -14.07 -5.95 18.56
N ILE A 365 -14.49 -6.89 19.41
CA ILE A 365 -15.50 -7.91 19.04
C ILE A 365 -16.82 -7.26 18.59
N ARG A 366 -17.29 -6.22 19.30
CA ARG A 366 -18.52 -5.51 18.93
C ARG A 366 -18.39 -4.78 17.60
N PRO A 367 -17.42 -3.87 17.38
CA PRO A 367 -17.29 -3.19 16.10
C PRO A 367 -17.02 -4.16 14.94
N MET A 368 -16.32 -5.28 15.15
CA MET A 368 -16.11 -6.29 14.11
C MET A 368 -17.41 -7.00 13.71
N LEU A 369 -18.27 -7.35 14.68
CA LEU A 369 -19.58 -7.93 14.40
C LEU A 369 -20.50 -6.94 13.68
N GLU A 370 -20.56 -5.67 14.11
CA GLU A 370 -21.37 -4.62 13.49
C GLU A 370 -20.92 -4.39 12.04
N ALA A 371 -19.61 -4.21 11.79
CA ALA A 371 -19.06 -4.05 10.46
C ALA A 371 -19.32 -5.30 9.58
N GLY A 372 -19.22 -6.51 10.14
CA GLY A 372 -19.51 -7.75 9.44
C GLY A 372 -20.98 -7.85 9.00
N LEU A 373 -21.92 -7.50 9.86
CA LEU A 373 -23.35 -7.51 9.58
C LEU A 373 -23.72 -6.44 8.52
N ASP A 374 -23.14 -5.25 8.62
CA ASP A 374 -23.40 -4.17 7.65
C ASP A 374 -22.77 -4.45 6.26
N ASN A 375 -21.80 -5.40 6.18
CA ASN A 375 -21.10 -5.76 4.95
C ASN A 375 -21.32 -7.23 4.51
N VAL A 376 -22.46 -7.84 4.85
CA VAL A 376 -22.81 -9.21 4.41
C VAL A 376 -22.77 -9.37 2.88
N PRO A 377 -23.27 -8.43 2.06
CA PRO A 377 -23.16 -8.55 0.59
C PRO A 377 -21.70 -8.61 0.12
N LEU A 378 -20.82 -7.80 0.71
CA LEU A 378 -19.38 -7.82 0.44
C LEU A 378 -18.76 -9.17 0.81
N THR A 379 -19.04 -9.67 2.00
CA THR A 379 -18.53 -10.96 2.47
C THR A 379 -18.97 -12.10 1.53
N LYS A 380 -20.25 -12.11 1.13
CA LYS A 380 -20.78 -13.07 0.17
C LYS A 380 -20.03 -13.00 -1.17
N TYR A 381 -19.87 -11.80 -1.72
CA TYR A 381 -19.09 -11.56 -2.95
C TYR A 381 -17.67 -12.13 -2.84
N LEU A 382 -16.96 -11.84 -1.75
CA LEU A 382 -15.57 -12.31 -1.56
C LEU A 382 -15.49 -13.84 -1.43
N VAL A 383 -16.49 -14.50 -0.82
CA VAL A 383 -16.57 -15.95 -0.76
C VAL A 383 -16.83 -16.53 -2.15
N GLU A 384 -17.73 -15.94 -2.93
CA GLU A 384 -18.00 -16.35 -4.32
C GLU A 384 -16.74 -16.23 -5.20
N GLN A 385 -15.91 -15.22 -5.00
CA GLN A 385 -14.66 -15.05 -5.75
C GLN A 385 -13.62 -16.15 -5.46
N VAL A 386 -13.59 -16.69 -4.24
CA VAL A 386 -12.66 -17.79 -3.86
C VAL A 386 -12.97 -19.08 -4.60
N VAL A 387 -14.25 -19.33 -4.92
CA VAL A 387 -14.70 -20.58 -5.56
C VAL A 387 -14.84 -20.48 -7.08
N LEU A 388 -14.40 -19.37 -7.70
CA LEU A 388 -14.43 -19.21 -9.15
C LEU A 388 -13.67 -20.35 -9.85
N THR A 389 -14.29 -20.93 -10.89
CA THR A 389 -13.62 -21.90 -11.74
C THR A 389 -12.66 -21.22 -12.72
N PRO A 390 -11.71 -21.96 -13.33
CA PRO A 390 -10.87 -21.42 -14.41
C PRO A 390 -11.68 -20.81 -15.56
N GLU A 391 -12.82 -21.44 -15.92
CA GLU A 391 -13.71 -20.95 -17.00
C GLU A 391 -14.37 -19.62 -16.64
N GLN A 392 -14.77 -19.46 -15.38
CA GLN A 392 -15.36 -18.20 -14.90
C GLN A 392 -14.32 -17.07 -14.86
N ARG A 393 -13.07 -17.37 -14.45
CA ARG A 393 -11.96 -16.40 -14.52
C ARG A 393 -11.63 -16.03 -15.96
N LEU A 394 -11.65 -17.00 -16.88
CA LEU A 394 -11.46 -16.76 -18.31
C LEU A 394 -12.59 -15.88 -18.88
N ALA A 395 -13.84 -16.14 -18.52
CA ALA A 395 -14.96 -15.32 -18.95
C ALA A 395 -14.81 -13.84 -18.49
N ALA A 396 -14.39 -13.62 -17.25
CA ALA A 396 -14.09 -12.27 -16.75
C ALA A 396 -12.93 -11.61 -17.51
N LEU A 397 -11.88 -12.35 -17.83
CA LEU A 397 -10.79 -11.85 -18.67
C LEU A 397 -11.27 -11.51 -20.09
N GLN A 398 -12.15 -12.31 -20.66
CA GLN A 398 -12.68 -12.11 -22.01
C GLN A 398 -13.57 -10.86 -22.15
N GLU A 399 -14.08 -10.30 -21.06
CA GLU A 399 -14.68 -8.97 -21.08
C GLU A 399 -13.67 -7.88 -21.47
N TYR A 400 -12.39 -8.07 -21.13
CA TYR A 400 -11.29 -7.16 -21.46
C TYR A 400 -10.50 -7.60 -22.68
N PHE A 401 -10.24 -8.88 -22.81
CA PHE A 401 -9.54 -9.47 -23.95
C PHE A 401 -10.41 -10.56 -24.58
N PRO A 402 -11.27 -10.21 -25.58
CA PRO A 402 -12.26 -11.13 -26.14
C PRO A 402 -11.69 -12.42 -26.70
N LYS A 403 -10.45 -12.42 -27.19
CA LYS A 403 -9.76 -13.58 -27.74
C LYS A 403 -8.84 -14.30 -26.75
N ALA A 404 -8.95 -14.01 -25.46
CA ALA A 404 -8.14 -14.67 -24.44
C ALA A 404 -8.41 -16.19 -24.41
N LYS A 405 -7.32 -16.96 -24.19
CA LYS A 405 -7.36 -18.41 -23.98
C LYS A 405 -6.65 -18.73 -22.69
N MET A 406 -7.19 -19.63 -21.89
CA MET A 406 -6.64 -19.96 -20.56
C MET A 406 -5.21 -20.52 -20.63
N GLU A 407 -4.85 -21.18 -21.72
CA GLU A 407 -3.50 -21.73 -21.94
C GLU A 407 -2.35 -20.70 -21.92
N ASP A 408 -2.68 -19.42 -22.12
CA ASP A 408 -1.71 -18.31 -22.10
C ASP A 408 -1.59 -17.63 -20.70
N TRP A 409 -2.34 -18.09 -19.71
CA TRP A 409 -2.47 -17.40 -18.42
C TRP A 409 -2.28 -18.34 -17.23
N ASP A 410 -1.40 -17.96 -16.32
CA ASP A 410 -1.15 -18.65 -15.05
C ASP A 410 -1.85 -17.94 -13.90
N LEU A 411 -2.47 -18.70 -12.99
CA LEU A 411 -3.05 -18.17 -11.76
C LEU A 411 -1.93 -17.92 -10.73
N LYS A 412 -1.82 -16.70 -10.22
CA LYS A 412 -0.91 -16.34 -9.13
C LYS A 412 -1.67 -15.78 -7.93
N ILE A 413 -1.31 -16.26 -6.74
CA ILE A 413 -1.83 -15.73 -5.48
C ILE A 413 -1.13 -14.40 -5.19
N ALA A 414 -1.93 -13.35 -5.03
CA ALA A 414 -1.49 -12.00 -4.64
C ALA A 414 -1.20 -11.90 -3.12
N GLY A 415 -0.87 -10.70 -2.67
CA GLY A 415 -0.73 -10.42 -1.24
C GLY A 415 -2.07 -10.39 -0.50
N GLN A 416 -2.00 -10.53 0.82
CA GLN A 416 -3.14 -10.34 1.71
C GLN A 416 -3.29 -8.85 2.04
N ARG A 417 -4.52 -8.43 2.26
CA ARG A 417 -4.88 -7.08 2.70
C ARG A 417 -5.77 -7.18 3.92
N VAL A 418 -5.53 -6.38 4.93
CA VAL A 418 -6.41 -6.27 6.09
C VAL A 418 -7.03 -4.88 6.06
N GLN A 419 -8.31 -4.81 5.73
CA GLN A 419 -9.06 -3.56 5.81
C GLN A 419 -9.35 -3.23 7.26
N VAL A 420 -9.30 -1.94 7.58
CA VAL A 420 -9.50 -1.47 8.94
C VAL A 420 -10.99 -1.52 9.31
N ILE A 421 -11.28 -2.10 10.44
CA ILE A 421 -12.55 -1.90 11.13
C ILE A 421 -12.27 -0.98 12.31
N LYS A 422 -13.08 0.06 12.47
CA LYS A 422 -13.00 0.99 13.60
C LYS A 422 -14.37 1.48 14.03
N ILE A 423 -14.44 2.07 15.21
CA ILE A 423 -15.65 2.72 15.69
C ILE A 423 -15.77 4.08 14.99
N ASP A 424 -16.88 4.32 14.35
CA ASP A 424 -17.22 5.63 13.78
C ASP A 424 -17.59 6.62 14.89
N ASN A 425 -16.97 7.78 14.89
CA ASN A 425 -17.14 8.78 15.95
C ASN A 425 -18.56 9.35 16.00
N THR A 426 -19.31 9.34 14.88
CA THR A 426 -20.66 9.92 14.77
C THR A 426 -21.71 8.91 15.19
N THR A 427 -21.64 7.71 14.63
CA THR A 427 -22.65 6.66 14.85
C THR A 427 -22.35 5.76 16.03
N GLN A 428 -21.10 5.79 16.56
CA GLN A 428 -20.58 4.90 17.59
C GLN A 428 -20.68 3.40 17.21
N ARG A 429 -20.79 3.10 15.92
CA ARG A 429 -20.84 1.74 15.37
C ARG A 429 -19.51 1.35 14.77
N GLY A 430 -19.28 0.05 14.67
CA GLY A 430 -18.18 -0.51 13.91
C GLY A 430 -18.41 -0.33 12.40
N ILE A 431 -17.46 0.31 11.73
CA ILE A 431 -17.48 0.51 10.26
C ILE A 431 -16.25 -0.08 9.61
N LEU A 432 -16.41 -0.50 8.36
CA LEU A 432 -15.29 -0.88 7.49
C LEU A 432 -14.70 0.37 6.83
N GLN A 433 -13.46 0.68 7.17
CA GLN A 433 -12.72 1.83 6.66
C GLN A 433 -11.82 1.40 5.50
N PHE A 434 -12.01 1.99 4.32
CA PHE A 434 -11.11 1.81 3.18
C PHE A 434 -9.94 2.80 3.21
N GLY A 435 -8.78 2.38 2.69
CA GLY A 435 -7.57 3.17 2.67
C GLY A 435 -6.59 2.82 3.79
N THR A 436 -5.77 3.78 4.17
CA THR A 436 -4.74 3.64 5.21
C THR A 436 -5.09 4.48 6.44
N GLU A 437 -4.76 3.96 7.62
CA GLU A 437 -4.94 4.63 8.91
C GLU A 437 -3.62 4.63 9.69
N VAL A 438 -3.17 5.80 10.11
CA VAL A 438 -1.98 5.96 10.98
C VAL A 438 -2.43 6.16 12.41
N VAL A 439 -2.18 5.15 13.25
CA VAL A 439 -2.44 5.17 14.69
C VAL A 439 -1.13 5.52 15.40
N THR A 440 -1.17 6.52 16.28
CA THR A 440 0.02 6.97 17.03
C THR A 440 -0.33 7.11 18.49
N ALA A 441 0.61 6.75 19.38
CA ALA A 441 0.49 7.14 20.77
C ALA A 441 0.47 8.66 20.92
N SER A 442 -0.24 9.16 21.92
CA SER A 442 -0.36 10.61 22.18
C SER A 442 0.97 11.31 22.44
N ASP A 443 1.94 10.58 23.00
CA ASP A 443 3.31 11.05 23.24
C ASP A 443 4.25 10.95 22.01
N GLY A 444 3.76 10.40 20.90
CA GLY A 444 4.53 10.25 19.67
C GLY A 444 5.56 9.12 19.66
N SER A 445 5.64 8.30 20.71
CA SER A 445 6.69 7.28 20.87
C SER A 445 6.46 5.98 20.10
N VAL A 446 5.25 5.76 19.59
CA VAL A 446 4.94 4.63 18.69
C VAL A 446 3.95 5.07 17.63
N ALA A 447 4.16 4.57 16.41
CA ALA A 447 3.23 4.71 15.28
C ALA A 447 3.00 3.34 14.63
N ALA A 448 1.79 3.13 14.16
CA ALA A 448 1.40 1.92 13.43
C ALA A 448 0.61 2.28 12.17
N LEU A 449 0.84 1.55 11.09
CA LEU A 449 0.09 1.73 9.84
C LEU A 449 -0.85 0.55 9.63
N LEU A 450 -2.15 0.84 9.64
CA LEU A 450 -3.22 -0.10 9.35
C LEU A 450 -3.80 0.15 7.95
N GLY A 451 -4.51 -0.84 7.39
CA GLY A 451 -5.27 -0.72 6.16
C GLY A 451 -4.48 -1.07 4.89
N ALA A 452 -5.04 -0.64 3.75
CA ALA A 452 -4.58 -1.03 2.44
C ALA A 452 -4.56 0.15 1.44
N SER A 453 -4.57 -0.16 0.15
CA SER A 453 -4.45 0.77 -0.99
C SER A 453 -5.30 2.06 -0.91
N PRO A 454 -4.75 3.21 -1.38
CA PRO A 454 -3.45 3.37 -2.00
C PRO A 454 -2.35 3.56 -0.95
N GLY A 455 -1.54 2.53 -0.71
CA GLY A 455 -0.49 2.59 0.30
C GLY A 455 0.88 2.87 -0.31
N ALA A 456 1.41 1.90 -1.08
CA ALA A 456 2.80 1.94 -1.54
C ALA A 456 3.14 3.17 -2.40
N SER A 457 2.25 3.57 -3.33
CA SER A 457 2.44 4.76 -4.16
C SER A 457 2.42 6.08 -3.37
N THR A 458 1.71 6.12 -2.26
CA THR A 458 1.60 7.30 -1.39
C THR A 458 2.42 7.16 -0.10
N SER A 459 3.39 6.23 -0.09
CA SER A 459 4.19 5.91 1.11
C SER A 459 4.89 7.14 1.69
N VAL A 460 5.42 8.02 0.86
CA VAL A 460 6.13 9.22 1.33
C VAL A 460 5.19 10.18 2.03
N SER A 461 4.02 10.47 1.46
CA SER A 461 3.04 11.37 2.09
C SER A 461 2.49 10.79 3.40
N ILE A 462 2.34 9.45 3.48
CA ILE A 462 1.92 8.78 4.73
C ILE A 462 3.03 8.87 5.78
N MET A 463 4.29 8.65 5.40
CA MET A 463 5.41 8.73 6.34
C MET A 463 5.70 10.17 6.78
N LEU A 464 5.44 11.18 5.94
CA LEU A 464 5.42 12.59 6.38
C LEU A 464 4.43 12.80 7.53
N LYS A 465 3.20 12.26 7.42
CA LYS A 465 2.20 12.34 8.51
C LYS A 465 2.67 11.64 9.79
N VAL A 466 3.44 10.56 9.69
CA VAL A 466 4.07 9.91 10.86
C VAL A 466 5.10 10.85 11.48
N ILE A 467 5.97 11.45 10.67
CA ILE A 467 6.98 12.42 11.14
C ILE A 467 6.31 13.62 11.81
N GLU A 468 5.27 14.19 11.20
CA GLU A 468 4.51 15.33 11.73
C GLU A 468 3.84 15.01 13.08
N LYS A 469 3.39 13.78 13.28
CA LYS A 469 2.74 13.36 14.53
C LYS A 469 3.73 12.97 15.63
N CYS A 470 4.85 12.33 15.28
CA CYS A 470 5.75 11.69 16.23
C CYS A 470 7.03 12.50 16.51
N PHE A 471 7.47 13.37 15.59
CA PHE A 471 8.70 14.16 15.70
C PHE A 471 8.40 15.67 15.69
N LYS A 472 7.38 16.07 16.47
CA LYS A 472 6.85 17.45 16.47
C LYS A 472 7.87 18.51 16.87
N ASN A 473 8.79 18.19 17.77
CA ASN A 473 9.78 19.13 18.26
C ASN A 473 10.92 19.29 17.26
N GLU A 474 11.41 18.17 16.73
CA GLU A 474 12.45 18.12 15.70
C GLU A 474 11.98 18.83 14.43
N LEU A 475 10.72 18.61 14.03
CA LEU A 475 10.10 19.21 12.86
C LEU A 475 10.03 20.75 12.92
N LYS A 476 9.99 21.34 14.13
CA LYS A 476 10.00 22.81 14.30
C LYS A 476 11.37 23.42 14.07
N THR A 477 12.44 22.63 14.02
CA THR A 477 13.80 23.13 13.84
C THR A 477 14.02 23.56 12.38
N PRO A 478 14.77 24.65 12.14
CA PRO A 478 15.12 25.09 10.78
C PRO A 478 15.78 23.98 9.97
N LYS A 479 16.69 23.20 10.59
CA LYS A 479 17.40 22.07 9.96
C LYS A 479 16.42 21.09 9.32
N TRP A 480 15.40 20.64 10.05
CA TRP A 480 14.42 19.68 9.53
C TRP A 480 13.51 20.29 8.48
N GLN A 481 13.05 21.54 8.69
CA GLN A 481 12.19 22.24 7.74
C GLN A 481 12.88 22.45 6.38
N GLU A 482 14.14 22.85 6.38
CA GLU A 482 14.95 23.04 5.17
C GLU A 482 15.18 21.70 4.47
N LYS A 483 15.55 20.66 5.22
CA LYS A 483 15.80 19.32 4.67
C LYS A 483 14.55 18.70 4.07
N ILE A 484 13.36 18.84 4.69
CA ILE A 484 12.11 18.32 4.10
C ILE A 484 11.82 19.03 2.78
N LYS A 485 11.99 20.36 2.70
CA LYS A 485 11.77 21.11 1.45
C LYS A 485 12.82 20.80 0.38
N GLU A 486 14.03 20.40 0.76
CA GLU A 486 15.04 19.91 -0.18
C GLU A 486 14.60 18.54 -0.77
N MET A 487 14.14 17.62 0.07
CA MET A 487 13.66 16.30 -0.36
C MET A 487 12.33 16.37 -1.12
N ILE A 488 11.45 17.26 -0.70
CA ILE A 488 10.07 17.38 -1.17
C ILE A 488 9.73 18.87 -1.34
N PRO A 489 10.09 19.46 -2.48
CA PRO A 489 9.87 20.88 -2.75
C PRO A 489 8.42 21.35 -2.63
N SER A 490 7.45 20.43 -2.79
CA SER A 490 6.01 20.73 -2.62
C SER A 490 5.53 20.67 -1.17
N TYR A 491 6.39 20.35 -0.20
CA TYR A 491 5.97 20.21 1.19
C TYR A 491 5.24 21.43 1.72
N GLY A 492 4.01 21.21 2.21
CA GLY A 492 3.13 22.28 2.71
C GLY A 492 2.40 23.10 1.64
N LEU A 493 2.53 22.72 0.34
CA LEU A 493 1.90 23.40 -0.79
C LEU A 493 0.99 22.42 -1.54
N LYS A 494 -0.08 22.94 -2.14
CA LYS A 494 -0.93 22.19 -3.08
C LYS A 494 -0.43 22.43 -4.51
N LEU A 495 -0.09 21.35 -5.19
CA LEU A 495 0.38 21.42 -6.58
C LEU A 495 -0.74 21.82 -7.55
N SER A 496 -1.97 21.42 -7.26
CA SER A 496 -3.17 21.80 -8.02
C SER A 496 -3.37 23.32 -8.07
N ASP A 497 -2.95 24.03 -7.03
CA ASP A 497 -3.10 25.49 -6.92
C ASP A 497 -1.85 26.26 -7.42
N ASN A 498 -0.74 25.55 -7.75
CA ASN A 498 0.53 26.17 -8.13
C ASN A 498 1.12 25.52 -9.39
N ILE A 499 0.57 25.88 -10.55
CA ILE A 499 0.96 25.33 -11.85
C ILE A 499 2.45 25.53 -12.18
N PRO A 500 3.08 26.69 -11.95
CA PRO A 500 4.51 26.85 -12.20
C PRO A 500 5.38 25.88 -11.38
N LEU A 501 5.05 25.70 -10.09
CA LEU A 501 5.73 24.74 -9.22
C LEU A 501 5.48 23.29 -9.67
N ALA A 502 4.24 22.94 -10.01
CA ALA A 502 3.88 21.61 -10.49
C ALA A 502 4.65 21.25 -11.76
N ASN A 503 4.77 22.17 -12.72
CA ASN A 503 5.56 21.99 -13.94
C ASN A 503 7.05 21.79 -13.64
N LYS A 504 7.62 22.63 -12.77
CA LYS A 504 9.03 22.51 -12.34
C LYS A 504 9.30 21.13 -11.72
N ILE A 505 8.44 20.70 -10.80
CA ILE A 505 8.56 19.41 -10.09
C ILE A 505 8.42 18.25 -11.06
N ARG A 506 7.37 18.22 -11.88
CA ARG A 506 7.13 17.14 -12.85
C ARG A 506 8.25 17.00 -13.87
N LYS A 507 8.79 18.12 -14.34
CA LYS A 507 9.94 18.12 -15.24
C LYS A 507 11.17 17.52 -14.57
N ASN A 508 11.52 17.96 -13.37
CA ASN A 508 12.64 17.42 -12.60
C ASN A 508 12.46 15.91 -12.31
N ASN A 509 11.25 15.49 -11.90
CA ASN A 509 10.94 14.08 -11.65
C ASN A 509 11.09 13.25 -12.93
N SER A 510 10.65 13.78 -14.08
CA SER A 510 10.80 13.12 -15.37
C SER A 510 12.26 12.90 -15.74
N GLU A 511 13.09 13.92 -15.59
CA GLU A 511 14.53 13.87 -15.87
C GLU A 511 15.26 12.87 -14.97
N LYS A 512 14.93 12.85 -13.68
CA LYS A 512 15.59 11.99 -12.69
C LYS A 512 15.11 10.55 -12.72
N LEU A 513 13.81 10.34 -12.92
CA LEU A 513 13.19 9.00 -12.87
C LEU A 513 13.03 8.36 -14.26
N GLY A 514 13.30 9.09 -15.35
CA GLY A 514 13.13 8.58 -16.72
C GLY A 514 11.67 8.30 -17.09
N ILE A 515 10.73 9.10 -16.56
CA ILE A 515 9.30 8.97 -16.81
C ILE A 515 8.77 10.10 -17.71
N VAL A 516 7.58 9.90 -18.27
CA VAL A 516 6.93 10.90 -19.12
C VAL A 516 6.35 12.03 -18.28
N TRP A 517 6.44 13.26 -18.78
CA TRP A 517 5.68 14.39 -18.26
C TRP A 517 5.05 15.20 -19.41
N LYS A 518 3.99 15.92 -19.09
CA LYS A 518 3.39 16.90 -19.99
C LYS A 518 3.28 18.23 -19.26
N GLU A 519 3.55 19.33 -19.97
CA GLU A 519 3.40 20.66 -19.40
C GLU A 519 1.93 20.92 -19.06
N ILE A 520 1.71 21.40 -17.85
CA ILE A 520 0.40 21.80 -17.36
C ILE A 520 0.15 23.21 -17.84
N HIS A 521 -0.93 23.43 -18.56
CA HIS A 521 -1.38 24.76 -18.95
C HIS A 521 -2.50 25.22 -18.01
N ALA A 522 -2.54 26.53 -17.72
CA ALA A 522 -3.65 27.10 -16.96
C ALA A 522 -4.96 26.81 -17.72
N VAL A 523 -5.92 26.23 -17.04
CA VAL A 523 -7.27 26.10 -17.58
C VAL A 523 -7.81 27.51 -17.69
N ALA A 524 -8.18 27.95 -18.90
CA ALA A 524 -8.74 29.27 -19.09
C ALA A 524 -9.96 29.45 -18.18
N PRO A 525 -10.07 30.56 -17.43
CA PRO A 525 -11.24 30.83 -16.64
C PRO A 525 -12.46 30.81 -17.56
N LYS A 526 -13.52 30.10 -17.16
CA LYS A 526 -14.77 30.11 -17.90
C LYS A 526 -15.20 31.56 -18.04
N THR A 527 -15.29 32.06 -19.27
CA THR A 527 -16.18 33.16 -19.57
C THR A 527 -17.60 32.67 -19.27
N GLU A 528 -18.16 33.12 -18.15
CA GLU A 528 -19.59 33.00 -17.93
C GLU A 528 -20.25 33.75 -19.10
N THR A 529 -20.81 33.00 -20.03
CA THR A 529 -21.70 33.58 -21.03
C THR A 529 -23.02 33.89 -20.32
N PRO A 530 -23.51 35.13 -20.43
CA PRO A 530 -24.69 35.61 -19.71
C PRO A 530 -25.98 34.83 -20.03
#